data_c94e2da470b3bccff8a6d8c62644989e
#
_entry.id   c94e2da470b3bccff8a6d8c62644989e
#
_cell.length_a   1.000
_cell.length_b   1.000
_cell.length_c   1.000
_cell.angle_alpha   90.00
_cell.angle_beta   90.00
_cell.angle_gamma   90.00
#
_symmetry.space_group_name_H-M   'P 1'
#
loop_
_entity.id
_entity.type
_entity.pdbx_description
1 polymer ?
#
loop_
_entity_poly.entity_id
_entity_poly.type
_entity_poly.pdbx_seq_one_letter_code
_entity_poly.pdbx_strand_id
1 'polypeptide(L)'
;MMLNYDAPLYRPPSEAKSLIFQVTLGCSFNDCSFCDMYRSKEYAERSWEEVKGEIDLMAKTMPDTTRIFLADGDALNLSTDYMIQIVEYIYQKFPNLERVSCYAMPMNLLKKTPEELNMMNKAGLNRLYLGIETGNDIILKKVTKGATQSTMIKSCNKAKDAGFTLSCMGILGLGGSKYT
;
A
#
# COMPACT_ATOMS: atom_id res chain seq x y z
N MET A 1 18.60 14.79 -11.85
CA MET A 1 17.28 14.39 -12.38
C MET A 1 16.44 14.01 -11.18
N MET A 2 15.24 14.53 -11.02
CA MET A 2 14.33 14.19 -9.91
C MET A 2 13.26 13.21 -10.40
N LEU A 3 12.71 12.43 -9.48
CA LEU A 3 11.53 11.60 -9.78
C LEU A 3 10.36 12.49 -10.20
N ASN A 4 9.64 12.09 -11.24
CA ASN A 4 8.46 12.80 -11.70
C ASN A 4 7.22 12.17 -11.07
N TYR A 5 6.85 12.66 -9.88
CA TYR A 5 5.66 12.20 -9.20
C TYR A 5 4.39 12.81 -9.80
N ASP A 6 3.38 11.97 -10.01
CA ASP A 6 2.02 12.43 -10.24
C ASP A 6 1.40 12.84 -8.89
N ALA A 7 1.24 14.15 -8.68
CA ALA A 7 0.72 14.71 -7.44
C ALA A 7 -0.83 14.70 -7.41
N PRO A 8 -1.45 14.65 -6.21
CA PRO A 8 -0.84 14.59 -4.87
C PRO A 8 -0.28 13.23 -4.52
N LEU A 9 0.75 13.20 -3.67
CA LEU A 9 1.43 11.99 -3.21
C LEU A 9 1.32 11.86 -1.71
N TYR A 10 0.86 10.72 -1.23
CA TYR A 10 0.64 10.47 0.19
C TYR A 10 1.41 9.26 0.69
N ARG A 11 1.83 9.33 1.94
CA ARG A 11 2.43 8.22 2.69
C ARG A 11 2.08 8.32 4.16
N PRO A 12 2.11 7.22 4.92
CA PRO A 12 1.93 7.28 6.37
C PRO A 12 3.05 8.12 7.04
N PRO A 13 2.77 8.82 8.15
CA PRO A 13 3.79 9.60 8.88
C PRO A 13 5.02 8.76 9.28
N SER A 14 4.83 7.48 9.59
CA SER A 14 5.92 6.54 9.91
C SER A 14 6.86 6.24 8.73
N GLU A 15 6.46 6.58 7.51
CA GLU A 15 7.25 6.48 6.28
C GLU A 15 7.85 7.82 5.83
N ALA A 16 7.84 8.87 6.69
CA ALA A 16 8.33 10.21 6.35
C ALA A 16 9.77 10.23 5.81
N LYS A 17 10.60 9.27 6.21
CA LYS A 17 11.99 9.13 5.78
C LYS A 17 12.20 8.06 4.69
N SER A 18 11.15 7.44 4.21
CA SER A 18 11.23 6.42 3.16
C SER A 18 11.32 7.06 1.78
N LEU A 19 12.16 6.50 0.93
CA LEU A 19 12.12 6.80 -0.50
C LEU A 19 10.81 6.29 -1.07
N ILE A 20 10.18 7.03 -1.95
CA ILE A 20 8.90 6.66 -2.55
C ILE A 20 9.11 6.28 -4.00
N PHE A 21 8.54 5.13 -4.40
CA PHE A 21 8.28 4.82 -5.79
C PHE A 21 6.77 4.74 -6.02
N GLN A 22 6.23 5.55 -6.92
CA GLN A 22 4.86 5.40 -7.40
C GLN A 22 4.80 4.21 -8.36
N VAL A 23 4.25 3.10 -7.92
CA VAL A 23 4.09 1.89 -8.75
C VAL A 23 2.68 1.78 -9.32
N THR A 24 1.74 2.49 -8.70
CA THR A 24 0.38 2.73 -9.19
C THR A 24 0.06 4.22 -9.10
N LEU A 25 -0.97 4.66 -9.78
CA LEU A 25 -1.57 6.00 -9.65
C LEU A 25 -2.96 5.85 -9.05
N GLY A 26 -3.32 6.76 -8.13
CA GLY A 26 -4.66 6.78 -7.53
C GLY A 26 -4.98 5.61 -6.61
N CYS A 27 -6.27 5.32 -6.48
CA CYS A 27 -6.81 4.23 -5.68
C CYS A 27 -7.89 3.50 -6.49
N SER A 28 -7.82 2.17 -6.58
CA SER A 28 -8.74 1.37 -7.41
C SER A 28 -10.18 1.38 -6.90
N PHE A 29 -10.38 1.59 -5.60
CA PHE A 29 -11.72 1.69 -5.00
C PHE A 29 -12.27 3.12 -5.02
N ASN A 30 -11.51 4.08 -4.52
CA ASN A 30 -11.72 5.54 -4.53
C ASN A 30 -13.12 6.09 -4.14
N ASP A 31 -14.01 5.28 -3.51
CA ASP A 31 -15.39 5.62 -3.17
C ASP A 31 -15.61 5.99 -1.68
N CYS A 32 -14.57 5.83 -0.85
CA CYS A 32 -14.68 6.13 0.58
C CYS A 32 -15.03 7.61 0.81
N SER A 33 -16.19 7.90 1.44
CA SER A 33 -16.71 9.27 1.56
C SER A 33 -15.86 10.19 2.44
N PHE A 34 -15.01 9.63 3.30
CA PHE A 34 -14.09 10.38 4.18
C PHE A 34 -12.72 10.63 3.55
N CYS A 35 -12.40 9.96 2.43
CA CYS A 35 -11.08 10.03 1.82
C CYS A 35 -11.12 10.91 0.58
N ASP A 36 -10.29 11.94 0.56
CA ASP A 36 -10.13 12.85 -0.57
C ASP A 36 -8.75 12.73 -1.26
N MET A 37 -7.91 11.80 -0.78
CA MET A 37 -6.50 11.71 -1.17
C MET A 37 -6.31 11.51 -2.68
N TYR A 38 -7.15 10.69 -3.31
CA TYR A 38 -6.97 10.29 -4.72
C TYR A 38 -8.18 10.60 -5.61
N ARG A 39 -9.10 11.49 -5.16
CA ARG A 39 -10.30 11.86 -5.94
C ARG A 39 -9.98 12.47 -7.30
N SER A 40 -8.86 13.14 -7.41
CA SER A 40 -8.40 13.78 -8.65
C SER A 40 -7.65 12.84 -9.59
N LYS A 41 -7.46 11.56 -9.21
CA LYS A 41 -6.68 10.59 -9.97
C LYS A 41 -7.53 9.43 -10.44
N GLU A 42 -7.30 8.99 -11.66
CA GLU A 42 -7.74 7.70 -12.15
C GLU A 42 -6.73 6.61 -11.74
N TYR A 43 -7.23 5.42 -11.38
CA TYR A 43 -6.35 4.31 -11.07
C TYR A 43 -5.64 3.81 -12.32
N ALA A 44 -4.33 3.69 -12.24
CA ALA A 44 -3.51 3.08 -13.28
C ALA A 44 -2.31 2.36 -12.68
N GLU A 45 -1.88 1.28 -13.31
CA GLU A 45 -0.63 0.59 -13.00
C GLU A 45 0.48 1.20 -13.87
N ARG A 46 1.62 1.51 -13.27
CA ARG A 46 2.75 2.04 -14.04
C ARG A 46 3.54 0.91 -14.71
N SER A 47 4.11 1.21 -15.86
CA SER A 47 4.88 0.22 -16.61
C SER A 47 6.19 -0.15 -15.91
N TRP A 48 6.69 -1.34 -16.23
CA TRP A 48 7.99 -1.81 -15.73
C TRP A 48 9.13 -0.88 -16.11
N GLU A 49 9.14 -0.40 -17.35
CA GLU A 49 10.18 0.48 -17.89
C GLU A 49 10.28 1.78 -17.10
N GLU A 50 9.14 2.38 -16.76
CA GLU A 50 9.08 3.61 -15.95
C GLU A 50 9.59 3.35 -14.53
N VAL A 51 9.01 2.37 -13.85
CA VAL A 51 9.34 2.03 -12.46
C VAL A 51 10.82 1.62 -12.35
N LYS A 52 11.29 0.77 -13.26
CA LYS A 52 12.71 0.35 -13.34
C LYS A 52 13.64 1.54 -13.53
N GLY A 53 13.32 2.44 -14.46
CA GLY A 53 14.12 3.63 -14.72
C GLY A 53 14.26 4.53 -13.49
N GLU A 54 13.20 4.70 -12.71
CA GLU A 54 13.23 5.45 -11.46
C GLU A 54 14.04 4.74 -10.38
N ILE A 55 13.92 3.42 -10.25
CA ILE A 55 14.73 2.63 -9.32
C ILE A 55 16.22 2.75 -9.66
N ASP A 56 16.59 2.59 -10.93
CA ASP A 56 17.97 2.71 -11.38
C ASP A 56 18.56 4.12 -11.14
N LEU A 57 17.76 5.16 -11.33
CA LEU A 57 18.13 6.53 -11.05
C LEU A 57 18.40 6.74 -9.56
N MET A 58 17.47 6.32 -8.71
CA MET A 58 17.56 6.55 -7.27
C MET A 58 18.64 5.68 -6.60
N ALA A 59 18.90 4.50 -7.13
CA ALA A 59 20.01 3.67 -6.65
C ALA A 59 21.38 4.34 -6.85
N LYS A 60 21.52 5.17 -7.90
CA LYS A 60 22.74 5.96 -8.15
C LYS A 60 22.82 7.21 -7.27
N THR A 61 21.69 7.84 -6.96
CA THR A 61 21.66 9.13 -6.27
C THR A 61 21.46 9.00 -4.76
N MET A 62 20.82 7.91 -4.29
CA MET A 62 20.52 7.63 -2.90
C MET A 62 20.84 6.17 -2.53
N PRO A 63 22.07 5.68 -2.75
CA PRO A 63 22.42 4.26 -2.58
C PRO A 63 22.26 3.75 -1.14
N ASP A 64 22.34 4.63 -0.15
CA ASP A 64 22.23 4.30 1.27
C ASP A 64 20.78 4.27 1.79
N THR A 65 19.80 4.23 0.86
CA THR A 65 18.39 4.12 1.23
C THR A 65 18.12 2.83 1.99
N THR A 66 17.51 2.95 3.19
CA THR A 66 17.17 1.80 4.04
C THR A 66 15.69 1.46 4.02
N ARG A 67 14.82 2.35 3.54
CA ARG A 67 13.36 2.17 3.54
C ARG A 67 12.74 2.69 2.27
N ILE A 68 11.86 1.89 1.69
CA ILE A 68 11.13 2.25 0.48
C ILE A 68 9.64 2.06 0.70
N PHE A 69 8.85 3.03 0.25
CA PHE A 69 7.40 2.99 0.26
C PHE A 69 6.87 2.96 -1.18
N LEU A 70 6.11 1.92 -1.52
CA LEU A 70 5.46 1.80 -2.81
C LEU A 70 4.10 2.50 -2.77
N ALA A 71 3.96 3.58 -3.51
CA ALA A 71 2.76 4.40 -3.63
C ALA A 71 2.07 4.11 -4.99
N ASP A 72 0.86 4.52 -5.26
CA ASP A 72 -0.09 5.34 -4.52
C ASP A 72 -1.00 4.49 -3.58
N GLY A 73 -2.30 4.84 -3.56
CA GLY A 73 -3.29 4.35 -2.60
C GLY A 73 -3.63 2.87 -2.67
N ASP A 74 -3.24 2.17 -3.74
CA ASP A 74 -3.58 0.76 -3.93
C ASP A 74 -2.48 -0.06 -4.64
N ALA A 75 -1.24 0.10 -4.22
CA ALA A 75 -0.12 -0.64 -4.77
C ALA A 75 -0.28 -2.17 -4.66
N LEU A 76 -0.93 -2.68 -3.60
CA LEU A 76 -1.14 -4.13 -3.43
C LEU A 76 -2.15 -4.72 -4.42
N ASN A 77 -2.85 -3.90 -5.21
CA ASN A 77 -3.73 -4.38 -6.28
C ASN A 77 -2.96 -4.93 -7.51
N LEU A 78 -1.69 -4.57 -7.66
CA LEU A 78 -0.81 -5.12 -8.70
C LEU A 78 -0.84 -6.65 -8.71
N SER A 79 -0.60 -7.25 -9.87
CA SER A 79 -0.43 -8.70 -9.96
C SER A 79 0.70 -9.16 -9.04
N THR A 80 0.60 -10.42 -8.57
CA THR A 80 1.60 -11.00 -7.66
C THR A 80 2.98 -10.99 -8.29
N ASP A 81 3.08 -11.43 -9.54
CA ASP A 81 4.35 -11.52 -10.26
C ASP A 81 4.99 -10.14 -10.46
N TYR A 82 4.18 -9.14 -10.81
CA TYR A 82 4.68 -7.79 -11.02
C TYR A 82 5.14 -7.13 -9.71
N MET A 83 4.40 -7.31 -8.62
CA MET A 83 4.84 -6.84 -7.31
C MET A 83 6.16 -7.50 -6.89
N ILE A 84 6.30 -8.81 -7.07
CA ILE A 84 7.53 -9.55 -6.77
C ILE A 84 8.69 -9.01 -7.61
N GLN A 85 8.48 -8.84 -8.93
CA GLN A 85 9.48 -8.29 -9.83
C GLN A 85 10.01 -6.92 -9.35
N ILE A 86 9.12 -6.02 -8.96
CA ILE A 86 9.49 -4.70 -8.44
C ILE A 86 10.30 -4.83 -7.15
N VAL A 87 9.80 -5.60 -6.19
CA VAL A 87 10.41 -5.72 -4.86
C VAL A 87 11.79 -6.37 -4.94
N GLU A 88 11.93 -7.47 -5.68
CA GLU A 88 13.23 -8.12 -5.87
C GLU A 88 14.23 -7.22 -6.56
N TYR A 89 13.81 -6.45 -7.57
CA TYR A 89 14.68 -5.51 -8.25
C TYR A 89 15.14 -4.38 -7.32
N ILE A 90 14.25 -3.89 -6.46
CA ILE A 90 14.59 -2.91 -5.43
C ILE A 90 15.68 -3.45 -4.51
N TYR A 91 15.53 -4.69 -3.99
CA TYR A 91 16.56 -5.30 -3.12
C TYR A 91 17.90 -5.52 -3.83
N GLN A 92 17.90 -5.82 -5.12
CA GLN A 92 19.13 -5.90 -5.92
C GLN A 92 19.86 -4.56 -6.03
N LYS A 93 19.12 -3.44 -6.04
CA LYS A 93 19.66 -2.10 -6.27
C LYS A 93 20.05 -1.35 -4.99
N PHE A 94 19.44 -1.68 -3.87
CA PHE A 94 19.66 -1.01 -2.59
C PHE A 94 20.21 -2.00 -1.54
N PRO A 95 21.54 -2.13 -1.43
CA PRO A 95 22.17 -3.16 -0.59
C PRO A 95 21.92 -2.98 0.91
N ASN A 96 21.59 -1.76 1.35
CA ASN A 96 21.33 -1.43 2.75
C ASN A 96 19.82 -1.43 3.08
N LEU A 97 18.98 -1.94 2.17
CA LEU A 97 17.53 -1.88 2.34
C LEU A 97 17.06 -2.82 3.46
N GLU A 98 16.34 -2.23 4.42
CA GLU A 98 15.76 -2.92 5.57
C GLU A 98 14.28 -3.27 5.35
N ARG A 99 13.56 -2.44 4.56
CA ARG A 99 12.12 -2.56 4.45
C ARG A 99 11.54 -2.00 3.16
N VAL A 100 10.63 -2.77 2.57
CA VAL A 100 9.68 -2.28 1.58
C VAL A 100 8.26 -2.35 2.16
N SER A 101 7.47 -1.32 1.94
CA SER A 101 6.10 -1.19 2.46
C SER A 101 5.17 -0.58 1.44
N CYS A 102 3.86 -0.81 1.57
CA CYS A 102 2.83 -0.19 0.74
C CYS A 102 1.50 -0.05 1.49
N TYR A 103 0.57 0.71 0.92
CA TYR A 103 -0.83 0.63 1.31
C TYR A 103 -1.45 -0.69 0.82
N ALA A 104 -2.42 -1.18 1.58
CA ALA A 104 -3.22 -2.34 1.25
C ALA A 104 -4.69 -2.10 1.57
N MET A 105 -5.58 -2.71 0.81
CA MET A 105 -7.00 -2.77 1.10
C MET A 105 -7.43 -4.19 1.47
N PRO A 106 -8.48 -4.36 2.28
CA PRO A 106 -9.01 -5.68 2.61
C PRO A 106 -9.31 -6.53 1.37
N MET A 107 -9.83 -5.91 0.32
CA MET A 107 -10.16 -6.56 -0.95
C MET A 107 -8.95 -7.17 -1.64
N ASN A 108 -7.79 -6.47 -1.64
CA ASN A 108 -6.56 -6.99 -2.24
C ASN A 108 -6.09 -8.25 -1.52
N LEU A 109 -6.10 -8.21 -0.18
CA LEU A 109 -5.69 -9.34 0.65
C LEU A 109 -6.62 -10.55 0.50
N LEU A 110 -7.92 -10.32 0.32
CA LEU A 110 -8.88 -11.39 0.13
C LEU A 110 -8.81 -12.02 -1.26
N LYS A 111 -8.52 -11.23 -2.30
CA LYS A 111 -8.40 -11.71 -3.69
C LYS A 111 -7.18 -12.60 -3.90
N LYS A 112 -6.04 -12.27 -3.30
CA LYS A 112 -4.80 -13.04 -3.45
C LYS A 112 -4.87 -14.33 -2.63
N THR A 113 -4.26 -15.41 -3.12
CA THR A 113 -4.15 -16.65 -2.35
C THR A 113 -3.18 -16.52 -1.17
N PRO A 114 -3.22 -17.40 -0.16
CA PRO A 114 -2.20 -17.43 0.89
C PRO A 114 -0.79 -17.61 0.35
N GLU A 115 -0.63 -18.42 -0.69
CA GLU A 115 0.64 -18.69 -1.36
C GLU A 115 1.18 -17.42 -2.03
N GLU A 116 0.35 -16.69 -2.76
CA GLU A 116 0.71 -15.43 -3.40
C GLU A 116 1.18 -14.39 -2.37
N LEU A 117 0.44 -14.24 -1.27
CA LEU A 117 0.83 -13.33 -0.20
C LEU A 117 2.15 -13.74 0.45
N ASN A 118 2.36 -15.04 0.69
CA ASN A 118 3.62 -15.56 1.23
C ASN A 118 4.79 -15.33 0.26
N MET A 119 4.59 -15.50 -1.05
CA MET A 119 5.61 -15.21 -2.07
C MET A 119 5.99 -13.74 -2.07
N MET A 120 5.03 -12.82 -2.02
CA MET A 120 5.30 -11.38 -1.93
C MET A 120 6.07 -11.01 -0.65
N ASN A 121 5.70 -11.60 0.48
CA ASN A 121 6.41 -11.38 1.74
C ASN A 121 7.85 -11.89 1.67
N LYS A 122 8.07 -13.09 1.14
CA LYS A 122 9.42 -13.68 0.94
C LYS A 122 10.27 -12.87 -0.04
N ALA A 123 9.67 -12.26 -1.05
CA ALA A 123 10.38 -11.36 -1.97
C ALA A 123 10.87 -10.08 -1.26
N GLY A 124 10.32 -9.75 -0.10
CA GLY A 124 10.77 -8.62 0.72
C GLY A 124 9.73 -7.51 0.94
N LEU A 125 8.48 -7.68 0.49
CA LEU A 125 7.40 -6.77 0.89
C LEU A 125 7.03 -7.07 2.34
N ASN A 126 7.51 -6.24 3.28
CA ASN A 126 7.47 -6.60 4.69
C ASN A 126 6.28 -6.03 5.44
N ARG A 127 5.86 -4.80 5.11
CA ARG A 127 4.85 -4.07 5.87
C ARG A 127 3.72 -3.56 5.00
N LEU A 128 2.51 -3.77 5.48
CA LEU A 128 1.29 -3.27 4.87
C LEU A 128 0.61 -2.25 5.78
N TYR A 129 0.18 -1.14 5.20
CA TYR A 129 -0.62 -0.11 5.86
C TYR A 129 -2.07 -0.29 5.45
N LEU A 130 -2.93 -0.60 6.43
CA LEU A 130 -4.33 -0.93 6.21
C LEU A 130 -5.24 0.03 6.97
N GLY A 131 -6.07 0.78 6.26
CA GLY A 131 -7.13 1.58 6.86
C GLY A 131 -8.28 0.68 7.28
N ILE A 132 -8.40 0.40 8.59
CA ILE A 132 -9.56 -0.29 9.16
C ILE A 132 -10.68 0.69 9.52
N GLU A 133 -10.33 1.92 9.78
CA GLU A 133 -11.15 3.10 10.11
C GLU A 133 -11.99 2.91 11.37
N THR A 134 -12.82 1.87 11.41
CA THR A 134 -13.68 1.50 12.54
C THR A 134 -14.05 0.02 12.48
N GLY A 135 -14.44 -0.57 13.61
CA GLY A 135 -15.03 -1.91 13.70
C GLY A 135 -16.56 -1.94 13.59
N ASN A 136 -17.21 -0.80 13.36
CA ASN A 136 -18.66 -0.69 13.31
C ASN A 136 -19.19 -0.80 11.88
N ASP A 137 -19.92 -1.88 11.54
CA ASP A 137 -20.41 -2.13 10.18
C ASP A 137 -21.40 -1.07 9.69
N ILE A 138 -22.16 -0.42 10.58
CA ILE A 138 -23.07 0.66 10.21
C ILE A 138 -22.25 1.86 9.69
N ILE A 139 -21.15 2.19 10.38
CA ILE A 139 -20.27 3.28 9.97
C ILE A 139 -19.54 2.92 8.69
N LEU A 140 -18.96 1.71 8.61
CA LEU A 140 -18.27 1.21 7.41
C LEU A 140 -19.14 1.32 6.16
N LYS A 141 -20.42 0.94 6.28
CA LYS A 141 -21.41 1.09 5.20
C LYS A 141 -21.68 2.57 4.88
N LYS A 142 -21.88 3.41 5.88
CA LYS A 142 -22.18 4.85 5.69
C LYS A 142 -21.05 5.61 5.02
N VAL A 143 -19.79 5.24 5.31
CA VAL A 143 -18.61 5.87 4.71
C VAL A 143 -18.15 5.18 3.43
N THR A 144 -18.91 4.22 2.95
CA THR A 144 -18.62 3.46 1.72
C THR A 144 -17.21 2.84 1.74
N LYS A 145 -16.85 2.21 2.87
CA LYS A 145 -15.50 1.61 3.00
C LYS A 145 -15.27 0.40 2.08
N GLY A 146 -16.34 -0.22 1.57
CA GLY A 146 -16.25 -1.43 0.74
C GLY A 146 -15.85 -2.69 1.51
N ALA A 147 -15.90 -2.66 2.85
CA ALA A 147 -15.54 -3.78 3.71
C ALA A 147 -16.41 -3.81 4.95
N THR A 148 -16.59 -5.00 5.53
CA THR A 148 -17.25 -5.23 6.83
C THR A 148 -16.22 -5.54 7.90
N GLN A 149 -16.61 -5.48 9.18
CA GLN A 149 -15.75 -5.92 10.29
C GLN A 149 -15.22 -7.35 10.05
N SER A 150 -16.09 -8.26 9.64
CA SER A 150 -15.72 -9.65 9.37
C SER A 150 -14.67 -9.77 8.26
N THR A 151 -14.84 -9.04 7.14
CA THR A 151 -13.86 -9.03 6.04
C THR A 151 -12.55 -8.38 6.43
N MET A 152 -12.57 -7.34 7.27
CA MET A 152 -11.38 -6.72 7.86
C MET A 152 -10.57 -7.73 8.68
N ILE A 153 -11.25 -8.43 9.62
CA ILE A 153 -10.60 -9.43 10.47
C ILE A 153 -9.98 -10.54 9.61
N LYS A 154 -10.72 -11.06 8.64
CA LYS A 154 -10.23 -12.11 7.74
C LYS A 154 -9.00 -11.65 6.95
N SER A 155 -9.04 -10.45 6.39
CA SER A 155 -7.91 -9.91 5.61
C SER A 155 -6.68 -9.68 6.48
N CYS A 156 -6.84 -9.12 7.69
CA CYS A 156 -5.73 -8.92 8.63
C CYS A 156 -5.09 -10.25 9.06
N ASN A 157 -5.89 -11.26 9.40
CA ASN A 157 -5.38 -12.58 9.77
C ASN A 157 -4.62 -13.21 8.61
N LYS A 158 -5.19 -13.19 7.41
CA LYS A 158 -4.56 -13.74 6.20
C LYS A 158 -3.20 -13.07 5.90
N ALA A 159 -3.10 -11.75 6.06
CA ALA A 159 -1.84 -11.04 5.90
C ALA A 159 -0.82 -11.43 6.99
N LYS A 160 -1.24 -11.53 8.24
CA LYS A 160 -0.37 -11.98 9.35
C LYS A 160 0.12 -13.40 9.15
N ASP A 161 -0.76 -14.31 8.74
CA ASP A 161 -0.40 -15.71 8.47
C ASP A 161 0.60 -15.84 7.33
N ALA A 162 0.56 -14.91 6.36
CA ALA A 162 1.54 -14.81 5.28
C ALA A 162 2.86 -14.12 5.70
N GLY A 163 3.01 -13.67 6.96
CA GLY A 163 4.24 -13.11 7.50
C GLY A 163 4.35 -11.58 7.44
N PHE A 164 3.32 -10.86 6.99
CA PHE A 164 3.37 -9.39 6.96
C PHE A 164 3.27 -8.74 8.34
N THR A 165 4.02 -7.66 8.51
CA THR A 165 3.76 -6.68 9.57
C THR A 165 2.62 -5.77 9.13
N LEU A 166 1.56 -5.67 9.94
CA LEU A 166 0.44 -4.76 9.67
C LEU A 166 0.56 -3.48 10.51
N SER A 167 0.33 -2.35 9.86
CA SER A 167 0.06 -1.07 10.50
C SER A 167 -1.38 -0.67 10.19
N CYS A 168 -2.27 -0.89 11.16
CA CYS A 168 -3.69 -0.59 11.01
C CYS A 168 -3.99 0.84 11.46
N MET A 169 -4.81 1.55 10.68
CA MET A 169 -5.22 2.93 10.96
C MET A 169 -6.70 2.96 11.27
N GLY A 170 -7.08 3.65 12.35
CA GLY A 170 -8.46 3.94 12.73
C GLY A 170 -8.71 5.44 12.76
N ILE A 171 -9.96 5.85 12.54
CA ILE A 171 -10.37 7.26 12.61
C ILE A 171 -11.26 7.45 13.85
N LEU A 172 -10.75 8.24 14.81
CA LEU A 172 -11.53 8.60 15.98
C LEU A 172 -12.64 9.58 15.58
N GLY A 173 -13.84 9.35 16.11
CA GLY A 173 -14.99 10.22 15.85
C GLY A 173 -15.63 10.07 14.47
N LEU A 174 -15.25 9.06 13.67
CA LEU A 174 -15.81 8.84 12.32
C LEU A 174 -17.34 8.67 12.34
N GLY A 175 -17.90 8.13 13.44
CA GLY A 175 -19.34 7.93 13.64
C GLY A 175 -20.08 9.16 14.21
N GLY A 176 -19.37 10.24 14.52
CA GLY A 176 -19.91 11.38 15.26
C GLY A 176 -20.42 10.96 16.64
N SER A 177 -21.19 11.82 17.30
CA SER A 177 -21.73 11.56 18.64
C SER A 177 -22.76 10.42 18.71
N LYS A 178 -23.29 9.98 17.56
CA LYS A 178 -24.33 8.95 17.50
C LYS A 178 -23.79 7.51 17.57
N TYR A 179 -22.56 7.29 17.15
CA TYR A 179 -21.97 5.94 17.00
C TYR A 179 -20.58 5.82 17.67
N THR A 180 -20.29 6.70 18.59
CA THR A 180 -19.08 6.64 19.45
C THR A 180 -19.32 5.72 20.65
#